data_57f137562598c3444ba4f8d592bd2612
#
_entry.id   57f137562598c3444ba4f8d592bd2612
#
_cell.length_a   1.000
_cell.length_b   1.000
_cell.length_c   1.000
_cell.angle_alpha   90.00
_cell.angle_beta   90.00
_cell.angle_gamma   90.00
#
_symmetry.space_group_name_H-M   'P 1'
#
loop_
_entity.id
_entity.type
_entity.pdbx_description
1 polymer ?
#
loop_
_entity_poly.entity_id
_entity_poly.type
_entity_poly.pdbx_seq_one_letter_code
_entity_poly.pdbx_strand_id
1 'polypeptide(L)'
;MSAAIRLGSTLKELRLHLCQTGAASKGVREFIEKYYVELKSNNPKFPILIRECSGVEPRLWARYEFGKEKSVSLKDLSASDVLLRLETMSK
;
A
#
# COMPACT_ATOMS: atom_id res chain seq x y z
N MET A 1 -1.09 -8.45 -14.32
CA MET A 1 -1.15 -7.13 -13.67
C MET A 1 0.25 -6.74 -13.21
N SER A 2 0.66 -5.52 -13.41
CA SER A 2 1.98 -5.07 -13.01
C SER A 2 1.89 -3.85 -12.09
N ALA A 3 2.96 -3.62 -11.34
CA ALA A 3 3.05 -2.48 -10.43
C ALA A 3 3.76 -1.27 -11.08
N ALA A 4 3.62 -1.11 -12.38
CA ALA A 4 4.20 0.00 -13.12
C ALA A 4 3.36 1.27 -12.97
N ILE A 5 3.04 1.61 -11.72
CA ILE A 5 2.22 2.76 -11.38
C ILE A 5 3.12 3.93 -11.03
N ARG A 6 2.82 5.10 -11.57
CA ARG A 6 3.53 6.33 -11.23
C ARG A 6 2.83 7.01 -10.07
N LEU A 7 3.55 7.18 -8.97
CA LEU A 7 3.06 7.87 -7.79
C LEU A 7 3.56 9.31 -7.79
N GLY A 8 2.80 10.21 -7.20
CA GLY A 8 3.19 11.60 -7.11
C GLY A 8 2.03 12.54 -7.39
N SER A 9 2.31 13.68 -8.00
CA SER A 9 1.34 14.75 -8.18
C SER A 9 0.81 15.19 -6.80
N THR A 10 -0.45 14.97 -6.48
CA THR A 10 -1.01 15.36 -5.19
C THR A 10 -0.72 14.37 -4.06
N LEU A 11 -0.40 13.13 -4.40
CA LEU A 11 -0.06 12.12 -3.41
C LEU A 11 1.39 12.31 -2.93
N LYS A 12 1.60 12.33 -1.62
CA LYS A 12 2.93 12.62 -1.03
C LYS A 12 3.55 11.45 -0.30
N GLU A 13 2.75 10.52 0.22
CA GLU A 13 3.27 9.40 1.00
C GLU A 13 2.25 8.27 1.04
N LEU A 14 2.74 7.03 1.10
CA LEU A 14 1.93 5.84 1.31
C LEU A 14 2.46 5.09 2.52
N ARG A 15 1.55 4.58 3.35
CA ARG A 15 1.90 3.73 4.49
C ARG A 15 1.03 2.48 4.45
N LEU A 16 1.67 1.33 4.54
CA LEU A 16 0.99 0.04 4.63
C LEU A 16 1.12 -0.49 6.06
N HIS A 17 0.00 -0.71 6.70
CA HIS A 17 -0.03 -1.36 8.01
C HIS A 17 -0.54 -2.77 7.85
N LEU A 18 0.12 -3.74 8.49
CA LEU A 18 -0.25 -5.14 8.36
C LEU A 18 0.21 -5.93 9.58
N CYS A 19 -0.45 -7.09 9.78
CA CYS A 19 -0.02 -8.05 10.78
C CYS A 19 0.90 -9.07 10.11
N GLN A 20 1.97 -9.47 10.80
CA GLN A 20 2.95 -10.41 10.28
C GLN A 20 2.40 -11.82 10.07
N THR A 21 1.39 -12.20 10.84
CA THR A 21 0.88 -13.57 10.86
C THR A 21 -0.62 -13.71 10.66
N GLY A 22 -1.37 -12.62 10.81
CA GLY A 22 -2.82 -12.67 10.73
C GLY A 22 -3.33 -13.01 9.34
N ALA A 23 -4.40 -13.82 9.28
CA ALA A 23 -5.00 -14.23 8.01
C ALA A 23 -5.54 -13.04 7.21
N ALA A 24 -6.06 -12.02 7.88
CA ALA A 24 -6.61 -10.85 7.21
C ALA A 24 -5.55 -10.05 6.46
N SER A 25 -4.27 -10.19 6.82
CA SER A 25 -3.15 -9.50 6.17
C SER A 25 -2.43 -10.35 5.13
N LYS A 26 -2.93 -11.56 4.85
CA LYS A 26 -2.25 -12.46 3.91
C LYS A 26 -2.06 -11.83 2.54
N GLY A 27 -3.09 -11.20 2.01
CA GLY A 27 -3.03 -10.54 0.71
C GLY A 27 -2.04 -9.38 0.69
N VAL A 28 -1.94 -8.63 1.78
CA VAL A 28 -0.97 -7.55 1.88
C VAL A 28 0.45 -8.10 1.88
N ARG A 29 0.70 -9.19 2.62
CA ARG A 29 2.00 -9.84 2.60
C ARG A 29 2.38 -10.31 1.20
N GLU A 30 1.44 -10.92 0.49
CA GLU A 30 1.66 -11.36 -0.90
C GLU A 30 1.89 -10.17 -1.83
N PHE A 31 1.17 -9.07 -1.62
CA PHE A 31 1.38 -7.84 -2.38
C PHE A 31 2.83 -7.35 -2.24
N ILE A 32 3.34 -7.32 -1.01
CA ILE A 32 4.71 -6.88 -0.77
C ILE A 32 5.70 -7.79 -1.50
N GLU A 33 5.51 -9.11 -1.44
CA GLU A 33 6.40 -10.05 -2.13
C GLU A 33 6.36 -9.89 -3.65
N LYS A 34 5.18 -9.71 -4.22
CA LYS A 34 5.02 -9.72 -5.67
C LYS A 34 5.22 -8.36 -6.33
N TYR A 35 4.80 -7.29 -5.68
CA TYR A 35 4.68 -5.99 -6.35
C TYR A 35 5.50 -4.86 -5.74
N TYR A 36 5.88 -4.98 -4.47
CA TYR A 36 6.53 -3.85 -3.79
C TYR A 36 7.84 -3.44 -4.46
N VAL A 37 8.68 -4.40 -4.82
CA VAL A 37 9.99 -4.11 -5.41
C VAL A 37 9.82 -3.36 -6.74
N GLU A 38 8.92 -3.84 -7.58
CA GLU A 38 8.65 -3.19 -8.87
C GLU A 38 8.08 -1.79 -8.66
N LEU A 39 7.13 -1.65 -7.76
CA LEU A 39 6.52 -0.36 -7.44
C LEU A 39 7.57 0.64 -6.96
N LYS A 40 8.42 0.21 -6.04
CA LYS A 40 9.48 1.07 -5.50
C LYS A 40 10.53 1.40 -6.57
N SER A 41 10.85 0.45 -7.45
CA SER A 41 11.78 0.68 -8.56
C SER A 41 11.27 1.75 -9.51
N ASN A 42 9.96 1.77 -9.76
CA ASN A 42 9.34 2.78 -10.63
C ASN A 42 9.17 4.13 -9.94
N ASN A 43 9.27 4.16 -8.61
CA ASN A 43 9.06 5.37 -7.81
C ASN A 43 10.12 5.46 -6.71
N PRO A 44 11.43 5.51 -7.09
CA PRO A 44 12.51 5.33 -6.12
C PRO A 44 12.59 6.42 -5.06
N LYS A 45 12.08 7.59 -5.34
CA LYS A 45 12.13 8.73 -4.40
C LYS A 45 10.83 8.93 -3.64
N PHE A 46 9.80 8.14 -3.96
CA PHE A 46 8.50 8.29 -3.31
C PHE A 46 8.49 7.53 -1.97
N PRO A 47 8.08 8.18 -0.86
CA PRO A 47 8.05 7.50 0.44
C PRO A 47 6.95 6.45 0.50
N ILE A 48 7.35 5.20 0.69
CA ILE A 48 6.43 4.09 0.92
C ILE A 48 6.90 3.41 2.20
N LEU A 49 6.09 3.51 3.26
CA LEU A 49 6.44 2.94 4.56
C LEU A 49 5.63 1.68 4.81
N ILE A 50 6.31 0.64 5.28
CA ILE A 50 5.68 -0.62 5.63
C ILE A 50 5.82 -0.80 7.14
N ARG A 51 4.69 -0.92 7.84
CA ARG A 51 4.64 -1.08 9.29
C ARG A 51 4.02 -2.41 9.63
N GLU A 52 4.81 -3.30 10.21
CA GLU A 52 4.34 -4.60 10.67
C GLU A 52 4.12 -4.55 12.16
N CYS A 53 2.88 -4.80 12.58
CA CYS A 53 2.51 -4.83 13.99
C CYS A 53 1.59 -6.02 14.25
N SER A 54 1.80 -6.70 15.37
CA SER A 54 0.98 -7.84 15.73
C SER A 54 -0.46 -7.41 15.99
N GLY A 55 -1.42 -8.13 15.41
CA GLY A 55 -2.83 -7.95 15.68
C GLY A 55 -3.51 -6.75 15.05
N VAL A 56 -2.81 -5.98 14.19
CA VAL A 56 -3.44 -4.84 13.53
C VAL A 56 -4.21 -5.28 12.28
N GLU A 57 -5.30 -4.56 11.99
CA GLU A 57 -6.01 -4.72 10.74
C GLU A 57 -5.17 -4.14 9.61
N PRO A 58 -5.04 -4.85 8.47
CA PRO A 58 -4.29 -4.29 7.35
C PRO A 58 -4.98 -3.07 6.78
N ARG A 59 -4.20 -2.03 6.54
CA ARG A 59 -4.74 -0.74 6.09
C ARG A 59 -3.73 -0.01 5.24
N LEU A 60 -4.23 0.66 4.22
CA LEU A 60 -3.43 1.53 3.37
C LEU A 60 -3.76 2.98 3.70
N TRP A 61 -2.74 3.74 4.10
CA TRP A 61 -2.85 5.16 4.37
C TRP A 61 -2.19 5.95 3.25
N ALA A 62 -2.89 6.95 2.74
CA ALA A 62 -2.36 7.84 1.72
C ALA A 62 -2.40 9.27 2.24
N ARG A 63 -1.27 9.97 2.12
CA ARG A 63 -1.16 11.36 2.50
C ARG A 63 -1.02 12.22 1.25
N TYR A 64 -1.86 13.24 1.17
CA TYR A 64 -1.94 14.14 0.02
C TYR A 64 -1.43 15.52 0.39
N GLU A 65 -1.50 16.46 -0.57
CA GLU A 65 -1.13 17.85 -0.34
C GLU A 65 -1.91 18.45 0.82
N PHE A 66 -1.30 19.42 1.48
CA PHE A 66 -1.93 20.18 2.58
C PHE A 66 -2.28 19.32 3.79
N GLY A 67 -1.53 18.22 3.98
CA GLY A 67 -1.74 17.36 5.14
C GLY A 67 -3.00 16.49 5.09
N LYS A 68 -3.69 16.44 3.97
CA LYS A 68 -4.89 15.61 3.84
C LYS A 68 -4.50 14.14 3.81
N GLU A 69 -5.25 13.31 4.53
CA GLU A 69 -5.03 11.87 4.57
C GLU A 69 -6.31 11.12 4.30
N LYS A 70 -6.16 9.95 3.67
CA LYS A 70 -7.25 8.99 3.47
C LYS A 70 -6.71 7.62 3.80
N SER A 71 -7.59 6.73 4.24
CA SER A 71 -7.20 5.35 4.49
C SER A 71 -8.29 4.40 4.01
N VAL A 72 -7.88 3.18 3.71
CA VAL A 72 -8.80 2.12 3.28
C VAL A 72 -8.37 0.81 3.92
N SER A 73 -9.36 0.01 4.34
CA SER A 73 -9.07 -1.32 4.87
C SER A 73 -8.63 -2.25 3.74
N LEU A 74 -7.64 -3.07 4.03
CA LEU A 74 -7.16 -4.10 3.11
C LEU A 74 -7.49 -5.49 3.64
N LYS A 75 -8.41 -5.57 4.60
CA LYS A 75 -8.76 -6.82 5.24
C LYS A 75 -9.28 -7.84 4.23
N ASP A 76 -8.68 -9.03 4.24
CA ASP A 76 -9.06 -10.15 3.39
C ASP A 76 -8.97 -9.91 1.88
N LEU A 77 -8.29 -8.87 1.44
CA LEU A 77 -8.08 -8.61 0.02
C LEU A 77 -6.94 -9.47 -0.53
N SER A 78 -7.03 -9.82 -1.80
CA SER A 78 -5.93 -10.47 -2.51
C SER A 78 -4.83 -9.47 -2.83
N ALA A 79 -3.65 -9.97 -3.21
CA ALA A 79 -2.54 -9.10 -3.63
C ALA A 79 -2.95 -8.18 -4.79
N SER A 80 -3.71 -8.70 -5.75
CA SER A 80 -4.20 -7.92 -6.89
C SER A 80 -5.15 -6.81 -6.44
N ASP A 81 -6.03 -7.12 -5.48
CA ASP A 81 -6.98 -6.13 -4.97
C ASP A 81 -6.28 -5.04 -4.16
N VAL A 82 -5.21 -5.39 -3.43
CA VAL A 82 -4.39 -4.40 -2.74
C VAL A 82 -3.77 -3.43 -3.75
N LEU A 83 -3.25 -3.97 -4.86
CA LEU A 83 -2.69 -3.13 -5.92
C LEU A 83 -3.73 -2.19 -6.53
N LEU A 84 -4.96 -2.69 -6.74
CA LEU A 84 -6.05 -1.85 -7.24
C LEU A 84 -6.42 -0.72 -6.28
N ARG A 85 -6.46 -1.00 -4.98
CA ARG A 85 -6.72 0.02 -3.98
C ARG A 85 -5.64 1.10 -4.00
N LEU A 86 -4.38 0.68 -4.09
CA LEU A 86 -3.26 1.60 -4.16
C LEU A 86 -3.34 2.47 -5.41
N GLU A 87 -3.63 1.88 -6.55
CA GLU A 87 -3.78 2.61 -7.81
C GLU A 87 -4.92 3.64 -7.73
N THR A 88 -6.05 3.23 -7.16
CA THR A 88 -7.19 4.14 -6.98
C THR A 88 -6.83 5.33 -6.10
N MET A 89 -6.11 5.08 -5.01
CA MET A 89 -5.74 6.13 -4.07
C MET A 89 -4.62 7.02 -4.59
N SER A 90 -3.89 6.59 -5.61
CA SER A 90 -2.80 7.38 -6.19
C SER A 90 -3.27 8.42 -7.21
N LYS A 91 -4.53 8.37 -7.56
CA LYS A 91 -5.09 9.30 -8.55
C LYS A 91 -5.61 10.57 -7.92
#